data_078c58445b2974ff1bbd8dabc1e2245a
#
_entry.id   078c58445b2974ff1bbd8dabc1e2245a
#
_cell.length_a   1.000
_cell.length_b   1.000
_cell.length_c   1.000
_cell.angle_alpha   90.00
_cell.angle_beta   90.00
_cell.angle_gamma   90.00
#
_symmetry.space_group_name_H-M   'P 1'
#
loop_
_entity.id
_entity.type
_entity.pdbx_description
1 polymer ?
#
loop_
_entity_poly.entity_id
_entity_poly.type
_entity_poly.pdbx_seq_one_letter_code
_entity_poly.pdbx_strand_id
1 'polypeptide(L)'
;MKKMRLHIYIALGVFIIGFIVGSFVDWSLSNTIFSRGNGFGIFMSTIGTLPGYMMLAVIGGGFVALAFNKYKVIYRIILYVVAAACFVCAIYFSGREFFGENGFYNEKLVWVGYLIALPFAVGCGFLGIILVKKSQTPYLWLILAIIAFFIFMSLVPGVTLLKGIFHRPRYRTITLYEGIEYHSWWQRCSNYKDLMSVYGVTKEEFKSFPSGHAGASAVFMLTAAFLPLLDKKYEKLSLILFYSGFAWVLLVSFTRILVGAHFLSDVSMGGILTLSFTLVTNEILIALNKKLALQKEEQANN
;
A
#
# COMPACT_ATOMS: atom_id res chain seq x y z
N MET A 1 -11.72 -16.27 -6.18
CA MET A 1 -11.88 -15.64 -4.85
C MET A 1 -11.74 -16.64 -3.69
N LYS A 2 -12.54 -17.73 -3.60
CA LYS A 2 -12.35 -18.70 -2.49
C LYS A 2 -10.93 -19.29 -2.43
N LYS A 3 -10.31 -19.64 -3.56
CA LYS A 3 -8.92 -20.09 -3.64
C LYS A 3 -7.94 -19.00 -3.19
N MET A 4 -8.16 -17.73 -3.57
CA MET A 4 -7.31 -16.61 -3.21
C MET A 4 -7.22 -16.41 -1.69
N ARG A 5 -8.29 -16.74 -0.94
CA ARG A 5 -8.32 -16.68 0.53
C ARG A 5 -7.14 -17.43 1.16
N LEU A 6 -6.84 -18.64 0.69
CA LEU A 6 -5.71 -19.42 1.22
C LEU A 6 -4.36 -18.70 0.99
N HIS A 7 -4.17 -18.12 -0.20
CA HIS A 7 -2.93 -17.39 -0.51
C HIS A 7 -2.77 -16.13 0.33
N ILE A 8 -3.88 -15.42 0.59
CA ILE A 8 -3.89 -14.26 1.51
C ILE A 8 -3.52 -14.70 2.93
N TYR A 9 -4.08 -15.81 3.43
CA TYR A 9 -3.73 -16.35 4.76
C TYR A 9 -2.25 -16.76 4.85
N ILE A 10 -1.69 -17.40 3.81
CA ILE A 10 -0.28 -17.76 3.77
C ILE A 10 0.60 -16.51 3.89
N ALA A 11 0.35 -15.49 3.07
CA ALA A 11 1.11 -14.25 3.10
C ALA A 11 0.94 -13.52 4.46
N LEU A 12 -0.28 -13.46 4.98
CA LEU A 12 -0.57 -12.88 6.29
C LEU A 12 0.17 -13.63 7.42
N GLY A 13 0.18 -14.97 7.36
CA GLY A 13 0.91 -15.80 8.32
C GLY A 13 2.40 -15.50 8.35
N VAL A 14 3.04 -15.29 7.19
CA VAL A 14 4.46 -14.90 7.12
C VAL A 14 4.70 -13.55 7.82
N PHE A 15 3.85 -12.55 7.59
CA PHE A 15 3.98 -11.26 8.26
C PHE A 15 3.67 -11.33 9.76
N ILE A 16 2.72 -12.16 10.19
CA ILE A 16 2.45 -12.40 11.62
C ILE A 16 3.68 -13.02 12.30
N ILE A 17 4.29 -14.04 11.67
CA ILE A 17 5.53 -14.64 12.17
C ILE A 17 6.64 -13.59 12.24
N GLY A 18 6.83 -12.80 11.16
CA GLY A 18 7.80 -11.70 11.14
C GLY A 18 7.56 -10.66 12.23
N PHE A 19 6.30 -10.35 12.54
CA PHE A 19 5.94 -9.43 13.61
C PHE A 19 6.27 -9.99 15.00
N ILE A 20 5.94 -11.26 15.25
CA ILE A 20 6.26 -11.93 16.52
C ILE A 20 7.78 -12.00 16.68
N VAL A 21 8.51 -12.48 15.68
CA VAL A 21 9.98 -12.55 15.72
C VAL A 21 10.58 -11.15 15.91
N GLY A 22 10.11 -10.15 15.16
CA GLY A 22 10.55 -8.77 15.29
C GLY A 22 10.39 -8.19 16.68
N SER A 23 9.34 -8.59 17.41
CA SER A 23 9.13 -8.16 18.79
C SER A 23 10.29 -8.52 19.74
N PHE A 24 11.07 -9.53 19.39
CA PHE A 24 12.22 -9.98 20.19
C PHE A 24 13.57 -9.59 19.58
N VAL A 25 13.68 -9.48 18.26
CA VAL A 25 14.97 -9.32 17.57
C VAL A 25 15.15 -7.99 16.86
N ASP A 26 14.21 -7.06 16.92
CA ASP A 26 14.25 -5.78 16.20
C ASP A 26 15.59 -5.05 16.35
N TRP A 27 16.05 -4.90 17.58
CA TRP A 27 17.30 -4.22 17.87
C TRP A 27 18.53 -4.98 17.34
N SER A 28 18.66 -6.26 17.69
CA SER A 28 19.82 -7.07 17.31
C SER A 28 19.90 -7.26 15.79
N LEU A 29 18.76 -7.50 15.13
CA LEU A 29 18.71 -7.61 13.67
C LEU A 29 19.13 -6.30 13.01
N SER A 30 18.56 -5.17 13.44
CA SER A 30 18.91 -3.86 12.88
C SER A 30 20.40 -3.55 13.07
N ASN A 31 20.94 -3.84 14.26
CA ASN A 31 22.36 -3.64 14.55
C ASN A 31 23.29 -4.47 13.65
N THR A 32 22.84 -5.67 13.25
CA THR A 32 23.63 -6.57 12.41
C THR A 32 23.63 -6.16 10.94
N ILE A 33 22.48 -5.70 10.41
CA ILE A 33 22.34 -5.48 8.96
C ILE A 33 22.35 -4.01 8.54
N PHE A 34 22.29 -3.07 9.48
CA PHE A 34 22.23 -1.65 9.18
C PHE A 34 23.43 -1.18 8.34
N SER A 35 23.15 -0.52 7.24
CA SER A 35 24.13 0.08 6.35
C SER A 35 23.69 1.49 5.99
N ARG A 36 24.29 2.46 6.70
CA ARG A 36 23.97 3.88 6.46
C ARG A 36 24.37 4.29 5.05
N GLY A 37 23.45 4.98 4.37
CA GLY A 37 23.71 5.49 3.02
C GLY A 37 23.77 4.39 1.95
N ASN A 38 23.29 3.17 2.25
CA ASN A 38 23.25 2.10 1.28
C ASN A 38 22.46 2.49 0.03
N GLY A 39 23.14 2.61 -1.12
CA GLY A 39 22.55 3.10 -2.37
C GLY A 39 21.40 2.26 -2.88
N PHE A 40 21.46 0.92 -2.74
CA PHE A 40 20.36 0.04 -3.11
C PHE A 40 19.15 0.25 -2.19
N GLY A 41 19.36 0.39 -0.89
CA GLY A 41 18.31 0.70 0.06
C GLY A 41 17.63 2.04 -0.19
N ILE A 42 18.41 3.09 -0.55
CA ILE A 42 17.88 4.41 -0.94
C ILE A 42 17.10 4.30 -2.25
N PHE A 43 17.62 3.62 -3.26
CA PHE A 43 16.91 3.39 -4.51
C PHE A 43 15.58 2.67 -4.30
N MET A 44 15.57 1.61 -3.49
CA MET A 44 14.33 0.88 -3.14
C MET A 44 13.38 1.72 -2.28
N SER A 45 13.87 2.67 -1.49
CA SER A 45 13.02 3.64 -0.80
C SER A 45 12.23 4.52 -1.78
N THR A 46 12.84 4.82 -2.91
CA THR A 46 12.26 5.67 -3.95
C THR A 46 11.22 4.92 -4.79
N ILE A 47 11.57 3.72 -5.28
CA ILE A 47 10.71 2.99 -6.23
C ILE A 47 9.83 1.91 -5.59
N GLY A 48 10.14 1.49 -4.36
CA GLY A 48 9.51 0.33 -3.70
C GLY A 48 8.00 0.45 -3.57
N THR A 49 7.49 1.64 -3.33
CA THR A 49 6.04 1.91 -3.20
C THR A 49 5.34 2.17 -4.53
N LEU A 50 6.09 2.44 -5.59
CA LEU A 50 5.55 2.83 -6.91
C LEU A 50 4.53 1.84 -7.44
N PRO A 51 4.78 0.51 -7.49
CA PRO A 51 3.78 -0.45 -7.99
C PRO A 51 2.47 -0.39 -7.22
N GLY A 52 2.52 -0.23 -5.90
CA GLY A 52 1.32 -0.16 -5.07
C GLY A 52 0.50 1.11 -5.30
N TYR A 53 1.13 2.27 -5.31
CA TYR A 53 0.43 3.53 -5.56
C TYR A 53 -0.12 3.62 -6.99
N MET A 54 0.58 3.05 -7.99
CA MET A 54 0.10 3.01 -9.37
C MET A 54 -1.17 2.17 -9.54
N MET A 55 -1.51 1.28 -8.59
CA MET A 55 -2.79 0.58 -8.60
C MET A 55 -3.98 1.53 -8.42
N LEU A 56 -3.79 2.66 -7.74
CA LEU A 56 -4.82 3.71 -7.70
C LEU A 56 -5.09 4.29 -9.09
N ALA A 57 -4.04 4.50 -9.89
CA ALA A 57 -4.21 4.96 -11.27
C ALA A 57 -4.92 3.92 -12.17
N VAL A 58 -4.65 2.60 -11.97
CA VAL A 58 -5.39 1.52 -12.64
C VAL A 58 -6.88 1.60 -12.30
N ILE A 59 -7.21 1.75 -11.02
CA ILE A 59 -8.60 1.88 -10.55
C ILE A 59 -9.24 3.16 -11.10
N GLY A 60 -8.51 4.29 -11.08
CA GLY A 60 -8.93 5.56 -11.66
C GLY A 60 -9.29 5.43 -13.14
N GLY A 61 -8.42 4.77 -13.93
CA GLY A 61 -8.72 4.44 -15.32
C GLY A 61 -9.97 3.58 -15.50
N GLY A 62 -10.18 2.63 -14.59
CA GLY A 62 -11.41 1.84 -14.53
C GLY A 62 -12.66 2.70 -14.34
N PHE A 63 -12.63 3.68 -13.44
CA PHE A 63 -13.74 4.63 -13.24
C PHE A 63 -13.95 5.53 -14.46
N VAL A 64 -12.89 5.98 -15.14
CA VAL A 64 -12.99 6.70 -16.42
C VAL A 64 -13.71 5.83 -17.45
N ALA A 65 -13.34 4.56 -17.61
CA ALA A 65 -13.99 3.65 -18.56
C ALA A 65 -15.49 3.48 -18.27
N LEU A 66 -15.87 3.36 -16.99
CA LEU A 66 -17.27 3.25 -16.57
C LEU A 66 -18.07 4.52 -16.83
N ALA A 67 -17.45 5.71 -16.73
CA ALA A 67 -18.10 6.99 -16.98
C ALA A 67 -18.51 7.20 -18.45
N PHE A 68 -17.93 6.43 -19.40
CA PHE A 68 -18.37 6.42 -20.80
C PHE A 68 -19.67 5.63 -21.03
N ASN A 69 -20.14 4.86 -20.07
CA ASN A 69 -21.42 4.14 -20.19
C ASN A 69 -22.61 5.11 -20.11
N LYS A 70 -23.81 4.62 -20.51
CA LYS A 70 -25.06 5.40 -20.53
C LYS A 70 -25.64 5.65 -19.14
N TYR A 71 -24.88 6.25 -18.23
CA TYR A 71 -25.36 6.72 -16.94
C TYR A 71 -25.94 8.14 -17.00
N LYS A 72 -26.80 8.50 -16.04
CA LYS A 72 -27.21 9.90 -15.83
C LYS A 72 -25.98 10.77 -15.60
N VAL A 73 -26.02 12.03 -16.05
CA VAL A 73 -24.89 12.96 -16.00
C VAL A 73 -24.26 13.06 -14.61
N ILE A 74 -25.08 13.09 -13.56
CA ILE A 74 -24.59 13.19 -12.18
C ILE A 74 -23.67 12.00 -11.80
N TYR A 75 -24.03 10.76 -12.17
CA TYR A 75 -23.19 9.58 -11.89
C TYR A 75 -21.88 9.61 -12.68
N ARG A 76 -21.90 10.11 -13.92
CA ARG A 76 -20.69 10.28 -14.72
C ARG A 76 -19.75 11.30 -14.08
N ILE A 77 -20.26 12.41 -13.58
CA ILE A 77 -19.49 13.43 -12.86
C ILE A 77 -18.83 12.79 -11.61
N ILE A 78 -19.59 12.04 -10.80
CA ILE A 78 -19.07 11.36 -9.61
C ILE A 78 -17.93 10.42 -10.00
N LEU A 79 -18.09 9.60 -11.05
CA LEU A 79 -17.06 8.66 -11.49
C LEU A 79 -15.78 9.39 -11.96
N TYR A 80 -15.91 10.52 -12.66
CA TYR A 80 -14.74 11.33 -13.04
C TYR A 80 -14.06 11.99 -11.85
N VAL A 81 -14.81 12.47 -10.86
CA VAL A 81 -14.23 13.05 -9.62
C VAL A 81 -13.45 11.98 -8.85
N VAL A 82 -14.01 10.79 -8.70
CA VAL A 82 -13.32 9.66 -8.03
C VAL A 82 -12.08 9.24 -8.82
N ALA A 83 -12.18 9.17 -10.15
CA ALA A 83 -11.04 8.85 -11.00
C ALA A 83 -9.91 9.90 -10.83
N ALA A 84 -10.25 11.19 -10.87
CA ALA A 84 -9.29 12.27 -10.67
C ALA A 84 -8.62 12.17 -9.31
N ALA A 85 -9.37 11.91 -8.23
CA ALA A 85 -8.81 11.67 -6.90
C ALA A 85 -7.82 10.50 -6.89
N CYS A 86 -8.15 9.38 -7.53
CA CYS A 86 -7.25 8.23 -7.65
C CYS A 86 -5.94 8.60 -8.38
N PHE A 87 -6.01 9.34 -9.50
CA PHE A 87 -4.82 9.80 -10.23
C PHE A 87 -3.97 10.76 -9.40
N VAL A 88 -4.60 11.75 -8.76
CA VAL A 88 -3.91 12.71 -7.90
C VAL A 88 -3.19 11.98 -6.76
N CYS A 89 -3.85 11.05 -6.09
CA CYS A 89 -3.24 10.24 -5.03
C CYS A 89 -2.08 9.39 -5.57
N ALA A 90 -2.24 8.73 -6.72
CA ALA A 90 -1.18 7.93 -7.33
C ALA A 90 0.08 8.76 -7.63
N ILE A 91 -0.09 9.92 -8.25
CA ILE A 91 1.01 10.83 -8.62
C ILE A 91 1.64 11.43 -7.35
N TYR A 92 0.83 11.93 -6.43
CA TYR A 92 1.30 12.59 -5.21
C TYR A 92 2.11 11.64 -4.33
N PHE A 93 1.54 10.48 -3.98
CA PHE A 93 2.23 9.55 -3.09
C PHE A 93 3.47 8.91 -3.74
N SER A 94 3.44 8.62 -5.05
CA SER A 94 4.62 8.11 -5.74
C SER A 94 5.68 9.19 -5.93
N GLY A 95 5.29 10.37 -6.38
CA GLY A 95 6.21 11.45 -6.74
C GLY A 95 7.02 11.96 -5.55
N ARG A 96 6.38 12.11 -4.38
CA ARG A 96 7.06 12.54 -3.17
C ARG A 96 8.16 11.59 -2.68
N GLU A 97 8.09 10.29 -3.01
CA GLU A 97 9.10 9.33 -2.57
C GLU A 97 10.41 9.45 -3.36
N PHE A 98 10.40 10.05 -4.56
CA PHE A 98 11.63 10.22 -5.35
C PHE A 98 12.63 11.18 -4.70
N PHE A 99 12.17 12.32 -4.20
CA PHE A 99 13.03 13.36 -3.65
C PHE A 99 12.64 13.77 -2.22
N GLY A 100 11.77 12.99 -1.57
CA GLY A 100 11.40 13.16 -0.18
C GLY A 100 12.44 12.58 0.79
N GLU A 101 12.22 12.76 2.08
CA GLU A 101 13.16 12.39 3.16
C GLU A 101 13.60 10.92 3.18
N ASN A 102 12.89 10.04 2.50
CA ASN A 102 13.22 8.60 2.44
C ASN A 102 13.97 8.18 1.18
N GLY A 103 14.03 9.03 0.16
CA GLY A 103 14.65 8.76 -1.14
C GLY A 103 15.93 9.58 -1.35
N PHE A 104 16.12 10.07 -2.56
CA PHE A 104 17.20 11.01 -2.92
C PHE A 104 16.81 12.42 -2.46
N TYR A 105 16.91 12.66 -1.15
CA TYR A 105 16.38 13.87 -0.53
C TYR A 105 16.88 15.16 -1.18
N ASN A 106 15.96 15.89 -1.79
CA ASN A 106 16.16 17.24 -2.27
C ASN A 106 14.80 17.96 -2.39
N GLU A 107 14.49 18.82 -1.43
CA GLU A 107 13.21 19.55 -1.38
C GLU A 107 12.91 20.34 -2.66
N LYS A 108 13.94 20.92 -3.29
CA LYS A 108 13.81 21.70 -4.52
C LYS A 108 13.41 20.84 -5.73
N LEU A 109 13.65 19.52 -5.68
CA LEU A 109 13.40 18.60 -6.77
C LEU A 109 12.13 17.74 -6.55
N VAL A 110 11.40 17.90 -5.44
CA VAL A 110 10.19 17.11 -5.18
C VAL A 110 9.18 17.18 -6.33
N TRP A 111 9.04 18.35 -6.96
CA TRP A 111 8.17 18.52 -8.12
C TRP A 111 8.58 17.68 -9.34
N VAL A 112 9.88 17.40 -9.51
CA VAL A 112 10.40 16.51 -10.57
C VAL A 112 9.89 15.07 -10.32
N GLY A 113 9.81 14.66 -9.06
CA GLY A 113 9.22 13.36 -8.71
C GLY A 113 7.79 13.20 -9.20
N TYR A 114 6.98 14.26 -9.13
CA TYR A 114 5.61 14.23 -9.68
C TYR A 114 5.62 14.12 -11.21
N LEU A 115 6.53 14.80 -11.90
CA LEU A 115 6.70 14.67 -13.35
C LEU A 115 7.14 13.26 -13.76
N ILE A 116 8.00 12.60 -12.95
CA ILE A 116 8.39 11.21 -13.18
C ILE A 116 7.20 10.26 -12.95
N ALA A 117 6.39 10.46 -11.91
CA ALA A 117 5.25 9.62 -11.59
C ALA A 117 4.10 9.74 -12.63
N LEU A 118 3.96 10.90 -13.29
CA LEU A 118 2.88 11.18 -14.23
C LEU A 118 2.77 10.18 -15.39
N PRO A 119 3.82 9.88 -16.18
CA PRO A 119 3.70 8.93 -17.28
C PRO A 119 3.36 7.52 -16.81
N PHE A 120 3.84 7.09 -15.63
CA PHE A 120 3.44 5.81 -15.04
C PHE A 120 1.95 5.80 -14.68
N ALA A 121 1.45 6.88 -14.07
CA ALA A 121 0.03 6.99 -13.73
C ALA A 121 -0.84 6.98 -14.99
N VAL A 122 -0.44 7.69 -16.06
CA VAL A 122 -1.15 7.69 -17.34
C VAL A 122 -1.16 6.28 -17.94
N GLY A 123 -0.02 5.60 -18.02
CA GLY A 123 0.07 4.22 -18.55
C GLY A 123 -0.78 3.24 -17.75
N CYS A 124 -0.73 3.30 -16.42
CA CYS A 124 -1.56 2.50 -15.52
C CYS A 124 -3.06 2.82 -15.68
N GLY A 125 -3.41 4.08 -15.87
CA GLY A 125 -4.79 4.49 -16.17
C GLY A 125 -5.31 3.89 -17.47
N PHE A 126 -4.52 3.90 -18.55
CA PHE A 126 -4.87 3.23 -19.79
C PHE A 126 -5.06 1.72 -19.60
N LEU A 127 -4.20 1.07 -18.82
CA LEU A 127 -4.39 -0.34 -18.46
C LEU A 127 -5.74 -0.56 -17.75
N GLY A 128 -6.10 0.30 -16.81
CA GLY A 128 -7.39 0.25 -16.10
C GLY A 128 -8.57 0.40 -17.07
N ILE A 129 -8.49 1.32 -18.01
CA ILE A 129 -9.52 1.51 -19.05
C ILE A 129 -9.68 0.22 -19.89
N ILE A 130 -8.57 -0.37 -20.33
CA ILE A 130 -8.58 -1.59 -21.18
C ILE A 130 -9.20 -2.76 -20.40
N LEU A 131 -8.79 -2.97 -19.15
CA LEU A 131 -9.27 -4.06 -18.30
C LEU A 131 -10.77 -3.95 -18.07
N VAL A 132 -11.26 -2.76 -17.73
CA VAL A 132 -12.68 -2.52 -17.44
C VAL A 132 -13.54 -2.64 -18.70
N LYS A 133 -13.10 -2.08 -19.85
CA LYS A 133 -13.84 -2.20 -21.12
C LYS A 133 -13.99 -3.66 -21.59
N LYS A 134 -13.06 -4.54 -21.25
CA LYS A 134 -13.11 -5.98 -21.58
C LYS A 134 -13.92 -6.81 -20.58
N SER A 135 -14.26 -6.24 -19.42
CA SER A 135 -14.98 -6.97 -18.37
C SER A 135 -16.48 -6.98 -18.64
N GLN A 136 -17.09 -8.15 -18.42
CA GLN A 136 -18.55 -8.35 -18.42
C GLN A 136 -19.14 -8.44 -16.99
N THR A 137 -18.33 -8.08 -15.98
CA THR A 137 -18.71 -8.21 -14.59
C THR A 137 -19.81 -7.20 -14.22
N PRO A 138 -20.96 -7.65 -13.72
CA PRO A 138 -22.00 -6.75 -13.26
C PRO A 138 -21.51 -5.95 -12.03
N TYR A 139 -22.05 -4.75 -11.84
CA TYR A 139 -21.74 -3.88 -10.70
C TYR A 139 -20.24 -3.60 -10.51
N LEU A 140 -19.48 -3.58 -11.62
CA LEU A 140 -18.04 -3.37 -11.61
C LEU A 140 -17.63 -2.06 -10.90
N TRP A 141 -18.45 -1.00 -11.03
CA TRP A 141 -18.25 0.26 -10.32
C TRP A 141 -18.21 0.08 -8.79
N LEU A 142 -19.09 -0.78 -8.24
CA LEU A 142 -19.14 -1.06 -6.81
C LEU A 142 -17.92 -1.87 -6.36
N ILE A 143 -17.48 -2.84 -7.17
CA ILE A 143 -16.28 -3.62 -6.92
C ILE A 143 -15.06 -2.71 -6.86
N LEU A 144 -14.88 -1.82 -7.84
CA LEU A 144 -13.78 -0.87 -7.87
C LEU A 144 -13.83 0.12 -6.69
N ALA A 145 -15.04 0.58 -6.31
CA ALA A 145 -15.22 1.47 -5.17
C ALA A 145 -14.83 0.77 -3.85
N ILE A 146 -15.22 -0.48 -3.65
CA ILE A 146 -14.84 -1.27 -2.47
C ILE A 146 -13.32 -1.44 -2.40
N ILE A 147 -12.68 -1.80 -3.52
CA ILE A 147 -11.22 -1.98 -3.57
C ILE A 147 -10.52 -0.65 -3.26
N ALA A 148 -10.92 0.46 -3.90
CA ALA A 148 -10.35 1.78 -3.66
C ALA A 148 -10.51 2.22 -2.20
N PHE A 149 -11.69 2.00 -1.63
CA PHE A 149 -11.98 2.31 -0.23
C PHE A 149 -11.04 1.57 0.73
N PHE A 150 -10.84 0.27 0.54
CA PHE A 150 -9.98 -0.51 1.44
C PHE A 150 -8.48 -0.23 1.22
N ILE A 151 -8.05 0.15 0.02
CA ILE A 151 -6.71 0.70 -0.19
C ILE A 151 -6.53 1.97 0.63
N PHE A 152 -7.48 2.91 0.54
CA PHE A 152 -7.44 4.14 1.32
C PHE A 152 -7.41 3.86 2.82
N MET A 153 -8.28 2.97 3.32
CA MET A 153 -8.35 2.60 4.74
C MET A 153 -7.06 1.95 5.26
N SER A 154 -6.36 1.16 4.43
CA SER A 154 -5.10 0.55 4.84
C SER A 154 -3.97 1.56 4.96
N LEU A 155 -3.87 2.51 4.03
CA LEU A 155 -2.75 3.44 3.94
C LEU A 155 -2.92 4.68 4.81
N VAL A 156 -4.12 5.28 4.81
CA VAL A 156 -4.32 6.56 5.50
C VAL A 156 -4.66 6.34 6.98
N PRO A 157 -5.83 5.82 7.40
CA PRO A 157 -6.08 5.64 8.81
C PRO A 157 -5.25 4.51 9.43
N GLY A 158 -5.06 3.38 8.74
CA GLY A 158 -4.34 2.24 9.28
C GLY A 158 -2.89 2.55 9.63
N VAL A 159 -2.13 3.09 8.68
CA VAL A 159 -0.71 3.43 8.91
C VAL A 159 -0.55 4.75 9.64
N THR A 160 -1.26 5.81 9.22
CA THR A 160 -1.02 7.18 9.73
C THR A 160 -1.47 7.34 11.18
N LEU A 161 -2.60 6.72 11.56
CA LEU A 161 -3.10 6.77 12.94
C LEU A 161 -2.10 6.14 13.91
N LEU A 162 -1.61 4.94 13.61
CA LEU A 162 -0.65 4.24 14.47
C LEU A 162 0.69 5.00 14.57
N LYS A 163 1.18 5.58 13.48
CA LYS A 163 2.36 6.46 13.49
C LYS A 163 2.19 7.64 14.44
N GLY A 164 0.98 8.22 14.47
CA GLY A 164 0.63 9.33 15.35
C GLY A 164 0.42 8.95 16.83
N ILE A 165 0.28 7.66 17.14
CA ILE A 165 0.14 7.16 18.51
C ILE A 165 1.50 6.83 19.12
N PHE A 166 2.33 6.07 18.40
CA PHE A 166 3.55 5.49 18.97
C PHE A 166 4.76 6.40 18.91
N HIS A 167 4.89 7.23 17.88
CA HIS A 167 6.06 8.10 17.66
C HIS A 167 7.39 7.35 17.83
N ARG A 168 7.49 6.12 17.33
CA ARG A 168 8.66 5.27 17.47
C ARG A 168 9.86 5.86 16.70
N PRO A 169 11.03 6.06 17.34
CA PRO A 169 12.23 6.52 16.67
C PRO A 169 12.71 5.49 15.63
N ARG A 170 13.33 5.96 14.55
CA ARG A 170 13.97 5.09 13.55
C ARG A 170 15.34 4.62 14.05
N TYR A 171 15.77 3.42 13.65
CA TYR A 171 17.06 2.88 14.03
C TYR A 171 18.22 3.83 13.66
N ARG A 172 18.21 4.38 12.42
CA ARG A 172 19.19 5.33 11.93
C ARG A 172 19.31 6.61 12.79
N THR A 173 18.23 7.03 13.41
CA THR A 173 18.18 8.22 14.29
C THR A 173 18.75 7.88 15.66
N ILE A 174 18.41 6.72 16.21
CA ILE A 174 18.94 6.22 17.47
C ILE A 174 20.49 6.11 17.41
N THR A 175 21.02 5.62 16.27
CA THR A 175 22.48 5.48 16.10
C THR A 175 23.22 6.79 15.83
N LEU A 176 22.50 7.89 15.58
CA LEU A 176 23.08 9.22 15.36
C LEU A 176 23.16 10.07 16.62
N TYR A 177 22.22 9.90 17.52
CA TYR A 177 21.98 10.79 18.64
C TYR A 177 21.88 9.97 19.95
N GLU A 178 22.90 10.04 20.81
CA GLU A 178 23.03 9.25 22.04
C GLU A 178 21.85 9.42 23.01
N GLY A 179 21.14 10.55 22.98
CA GLY A 179 19.97 10.78 23.82
C GLY A 179 18.64 10.29 23.25
N ILE A 180 18.63 9.63 22.08
CA ILE A 180 17.44 9.03 21.51
C ILE A 180 17.50 7.53 21.71
N GLU A 181 16.64 7.01 22.59
CA GLU A 181 16.64 5.62 22.99
C GLU A 181 15.79 4.73 22.06
N TYR A 182 16.11 3.43 22.05
CA TYR A 182 15.28 2.42 21.40
C TYR A 182 13.96 2.24 22.15
N HIS A 183 12.86 2.16 21.38
CA HIS A 183 11.53 1.82 21.86
C HIS A 183 11.03 0.57 21.14
N SER A 184 10.52 -0.40 21.89
CA SER A 184 9.76 -1.51 21.30
C SER A 184 8.49 -0.99 20.62
N TRP A 185 7.92 -1.75 19.69
CA TRP A 185 6.75 -1.28 18.90
C TRP A 185 5.53 -0.93 19.78
N TRP A 186 5.41 -1.50 20.97
CA TRP A 186 4.32 -1.22 21.93
C TRP A 186 4.63 -0.06 22.89
N GLN A 187 5.84 0.48 22.85
CA GLN A 187 6.25 1.61 23.69
C GLN A 187 6.09 2.92 22.91
N ARG A 188 5.45 3.88 23.54
CA ARG A 188 5.27 5.22 22.98
C ARG A 188 6.46 6.10 23.37
N CYS A 189 7.05 6.81 22.41
CA CYS A 189 8.00 7.88 22.66
C CYS A 189 7.21 9.17 22.98
N SER A 190 6.96 9.43 24.28
CA SER A 190 6.14 10.58 24.72
C SER A 190 6.84 11.93 24.59
N ASN A 191 8.18 11.95 24.75
CA ASN A 191 9.04 13.12 24.70
C ASN A 191 9.61 13.42 23.31
N TYR A 192 9.05 12.83 22.25
CA TYR A 192 9.57 13.00 20.88
C TYR A 192 9.67 14.46 20.42
N LYS A 193 8.80 15.37 20.93
CA LYS A 193 8.85 16.79 20.59
C LYS A 193 10.07 17.49 21.17
N ASP A 194 10.43 17.15 22.39
CA ASP A 194 11.61 17.71 23.06
C ASP A 194 12.88 17.21 22.36
N LEU A 195 12.93 15.91 22.04
CA LEU A 195 14.01 15.31 21.26
C LEU A 195 14.17 15.94 19.87
N MET A 196 13.05 16.23 19.18
CA MET A 196 13.08 16.97 17.91
C MET A 196 13.73 18.36 18.08
N SER A 197 13.36 19.08 19.13
CA SER A 197 13.89 20.41 19.40
C SER A 197 15.37 20.39 19.78
N VAL A 198 15.78 19.46 20.63
CA VAL A 198 17.18 19.32 21.10
C VAL A 198 18.13 18.93 19.96
N TYR A 199 17.72 17.97 19.14
CA TYR A 199 18.59 17.41 18.09
C TYR A 199 18.36 17.97 16.69
N GLY A 200 17.39 18.87 16.50
CA GLY A 200 17.07 19.45 15.20
C GLY A 200 16.54 18.42 14.18
N VAL A 201 15.97 17.29 14.64
CA VAL A 201 15.48 16.22 13.77
C VAL A 201 14.02 16.40 13.39
N THR A 202 13.63 15.93 12.22
CA THR A 202 12.25 16.08 11.76
C THR A 202 11.31 15.07 12.44
N LYS A 203 10.01 15.36 12.40
CA LYS A 203 8.97 14.44 12.92
C LYS A 203 8.98 13.08 12.19
N GLU A 204 9.47 13.00 10.96
CA GLU A 204 9.54 11.76 10.18
C GLU A 204 10.46 10.73 10.83
N GLU A 205 11.50 11.18 11.56
CA GLU A 205 12.42 10.29 12.29
C GLU A 205 11.75 9.59 13.49
N PHE A 206 10.59 10.06 13.93
CA PHE A 206 9.75 9.44 14.95
C PHE A 206 8.50 8.76 14.40
N LYS A 207 8.54 8.31 13.15
CA LYS A 207 7.43 7.61 12.46
C LYS A 207 7.85 6.23 11.97
N SER A 208 8.59 5.48 12.80
CA SER A 208 9.03 4.14 12.41
C SER A 208 7.86 3.15 12.33
N PHE A 209 7.00 3.08 13.35
CA PHE A 209 5.94 2.08 13.45
C PHE A 209 4.56 2.64 13.08
N PRO A 210 3.79 1.93 12.23
CA PRO A 210 4.17 0.85 11.32
C PRO A 210 4.81 1.38 10.02
N SER A 211 5.41 0.49 9.21
CA SER A 211 6.02 0.87 7.93
C SER A 211 4.99 1.19 6.86
N GLY A 212 4.98 2.46 6.40
CA GLY A 212 4.17 2.87 5.27
C GLY A 212 4.64 2.28 3.94
N HIS A 213 5.97 2.08 3.77
CA HIS A 213 6.53 1.49 2.56
C HIS A 213 6.09 0.04 2.37
N ALA A 214 6.14 -0.78 3.44
CA ALA A 214 5.67 -2.16 3.38
C ALA A 214 4.15 -2.23 3.07
N GLY A 215 3.35 -1.39 3.75
CA GLY A 215 1.91 -1.31 3.50
C GLY A 215 1.57 -0.88 2.08
N ALA A 216 2.20 0.20 1.58
CA ALA A 216 1.97 0.70 0.23
C ALA A 216 2.39 -0.31 -0.85
N SER A 217 3.55 -0.97 -0.69
CA SER A 217 4.00 -2.01 -1.61
C SER A 217 3.01 -3.18 -1.66
N ALA A 218 2.39 -3.54 -0.53
CA ALA A 218 1.42 -4.63 -0.44
C ALA A 218 0.08 -4.34 -1.16
N VAL A 219 -0.22 -3.07 -1.48
CA VAL A 219 -1.41 -2.69 -2.27
C VAL A 219 -1.41 -3.35 -3.65
N PHE A 220 -0.24 -3.59 -4.23
CA PHE A 220 -0.13 -4.33 -5.49
C PHE A 220 -0.70 -5.76 -5.35
N MET A 221 -0.39 -6.45 -4.25
CA MET A 221 -0.96 -7.78 -3.95
C MET A 221 -2.48 -7.73 -3.82
N LEU A 222 -2.99 -6.71 -3.10
CA LEU A 222 -4.43 -6.50 -2.92
C LEU A 222 -5.12 -6.39 -4.28
N THR A 223 -4.61 -5.55 -5.16
CA THR A 223 -5.22 -5.32 -6.46
C THR A 223 -5.12 -6.54 -7.38
N ALA A 224 -3.96 -7.21 -7.37
CA ALA A 224 -3.74 -8.44 -8.13
C ALA A 224 -4.71 -9.56 -7.72
N ALA A 225 -5.05 -9.67 -6.43
CA ALA A 225 -5.97 -10.68 -5.91
C ALA A 225 -7.38 -10.60 -6.54
N PHE A 226 -7.79 -9.44 -7.06
CA PHE A 226 -9.13 -9.22 -7.59
C PHE A 226 -9.23 -9.24 -9.12
N LEU A 227 -8.13 -9.45 -9.84
CA LEU A 227 -8.15 -9.59 -11.31
C LEU A 227 -9.16 -10.64 -11.83
N PRO A 228 -9.36 -11.81 -11.17
CA PRO A 228 -10.34 -12.79 -11.63
C PRO A 228 -11.79 -12.30 -11.60
N LEU A 229 -12.08 -11.20 -10.89
CA LEU A 229 -13.41 -10.56 -10.93
C LEU A 229 -13.68 -9.84 -12.25
N LEU A 230 -12.65 -9.43 -12.94
CA LEU A 230 -12.78 -8.81 -14.26
C LEU A 230 -13.04 -9.86 -15.33
N ASP A 231 -12.33 -10.99 -15.26
CA ASP A 231 -12.49 -12.15 -16.14
C ASP A 231 -11.80 -13.36 -15.51
N LYS A 232 -12.48 -14.52 -15.48
CA LYS A 232 -11.93 -15.78 -14.92
C LYS A 232 -10.61 -16.23 -15.55
N LYS A 233 -10.35 -15.89 -16.83
CA LYS A 233 -9.08 -16.19 -17.49
C LYS A 233 -7.86 -15.62 -16.79
N TYR A 234 -8.03 -14.56 -15.96
CA TYR A 234 -6.95 -13.94 -15.20
C TYR A 234 -6.61 -14.67 -13.89
N GLU A 235 -7.25 -15.82 -13.56
CA GLU A 235 -7.00 -16.54 -12.30
C GLU A 235 -5.52 -16.92 -12.12
N LYS A 236 -4.89 -17.49 -13.16
CA LYS A 236 -3.45 -17.82 -13.13
C LYS A 236 -2.56 -16.58 -13.05
N LEU A 237 -2.86 -15.55 -13.83
CA LEU A 237 -2.12 -14.29 -13.80
C LEU A 237 -2.24 -13.61 -12.44
N SER A 238 -3.42 -13.62 -11.82
CA SER A 238 -3.65 -13.09 -10.49
C SER A 238 -2.73 -13.73 -9.44
N LEU A 239 -2.56 -15.06 -9.46
CA LEU A 239 -1.67 -15.76 -8.55
C LEU A 239 -0.20 -15.39 -8.80
N ILE A 240 0.22 -15.33 -10.05
CA ILE A 240 1.60 -14.93 -10.41
C ILE A 240 1.87 -13.52 -9.89
N LEU A 241 0.99 -12.56 -10.18
CA LEU A 241 1.15 -11.17 -9.74
C LEU A 241 1.06 -11.03 -8.21
N PHE A 242 0.20 -11.80 -7.55
CA PHE A 242 0.10 -11.81 -6.10
C PHE A 242 1.43 -12.22 -5.45
N TYR A 243 2.03 -13.33 -5.89
CA TYR A 243 3.31 -13.79 -5.34
C TYR A 243 4.51 -12.95 -5.78
N SER A 244 4.48 -12.38 -6.99
CA SER A 244 5.48 -11.38 -7.40
C SER A 244 5.41 -10.14 -6.51
N GLY A 245 4.20 -9.68 -6.20
CA GLY A 245 3.96 -8.60 -5.25
C GLY A 245 4.42 -8.96 -3.83
N PHE A 246 4.20 -10.20 -3.39
CA PHE A 246 4.68 -10.68 -2.09
C PHE A 246 6.21 -10.64 -2.00
N ALA A 247 6.90 -11.17 -3.01
CA ALA A 247 8.36 -11.09 -3.09
C ALA A 247 8.86 -9.63 -3.10
N TRP A 248 8.16 -8.76 -3.84
CA TRP A 248 8.46 -7.33 -3.87
C TRP A 248 8.32 -6.67 -2.50
N VAL A 249 7.24 -6.94 -1.76
CA VAL A 249 7.04 -6.41 -0.40
C VAL A 249 8.14 -6.89 0.55
N LEU A 250 8.55 -8.14 0.48
CA LEU A 250 9.64 -8.68 1.30
C LEU A 250 10.96 -7.97 0.96
N LEU A 251 11.26 -7.74 -0.32
CA LEU A 251 12.45 -7.01 -0.76
C LEU A 251 12.43 -5.56 -0.26
N VAL A 252 11.32 -4.85 -0.45
CA VAL A 252 11.15 -3.49 0.08
C VAL A 252 11.32 -3.48 1.61
N SER A 253 10.67 -4.40 2.32
CA SER A 253 10.77 -4.52 3.77
C SER A 253 12.21 -4.70 4.24
N PHE A 254 12.96 -5.61 3.62
CA PHE A 254 14.37 -5.83 3.90
C PHE A 254 15.20 -4.53 3.72
N THR A 255 15.01 -3.84 2.60
CA THR A 255 15.76 -2.61 2.34
C THR A 255 15.41 -1.48 3.31
N ARG A 256 14.16 -1.43 3.85
CA ARG A 256 13.80 -0.46 4.90
C ARG A 256 14.50 -0.73 6.23
N ILE A 257 14.75 -2.00 6.57
CA ILE A 257 15.54 -2.36 7.75
C ILE A 257 17.03 -2.04 7.47
N LEU A 258 17.53 -2.38 6.27
CA LEU A 258 18.91 -2.15 5.85
C LEU A 258 19.33 -0.67 5.99
N VAL A 259 18.48 0.29 5.62
CA VAL A 259 18.76 1.73 5.78
C VAL A 259 18.38 2.30 7.15
N GLY A 260 17.98 1.47 8.08
CA GLY A 260 17.61 1.86 9.44
C GLY A 260 16.35 2.73 9.54
N ALA A 261 15.48 2.70 8.53
CA ALA A 261 14.25 3.47 8.52
C ALA A 261 13.11 2.80 9.29
N HIS A 262 13.15 1.48 9.38
CA HIS A 262 12.14 0.64 10.03
C HIS A 262 12.78 -0.57 10.67
N PHE A 263 12.10 -1.15 11.65
CA PHE A 263 12.43 -2.45 12.24
C PHE A 263 11.62 -3.58 11.57
N LEU A 264 11.96 -4.84 11.88
CA LEU A 264 11.25 -6.01 11.36
C LEU A 264 9.77 -6.01 11.79
N SER A 265 9.48 -5.66 13.04
CA SER A 265 8.10 -5.51 13.52
C SER A 265 7.33 -4.41 12.77
N ASP A 266 7.98 -3.28 12.41
CA ASP A 266 7.35 -2.18 11.69
C ASP A 266 6.90 -2.60 10.29
N VAL A 267 7.80 -3.25 9.54
CA VAL A 267 7.51 -3.68 8.17
C VAL A 267 6.49 -4.81 8.13
N SER A 268 6.56 -5.71 9.12
CA SER A 268 5.60 -6.80 9.26
C SER A 268 4.20 -6.27 9.55
N MET A 269 4.06 -5.29 10.46
CA MET A 269 2.77 -4.66 10.74
C MET A 269 2.20 -3.93 9.52
N GLY A 270 3.05 -3.26 8.71
CA GLY A 270 2.62 -2.67 7.45
C GLY A 270 2.01 -3.69 6.49
N GLY A 271 2.63 -4.86 6.35
CA GLY A 271 2.11 -5.99 5.57
C GLY A 271 0.81 -6.57 6.16
N ILE A 272 0.75 -6.78 7.49
CA ILE A 272 -0.44 -7.28 8.20
C ILE A 272 -1.64 -6.36 7.94
N LEU A 273 -1.48 -5.06 8.11
CA LEU A 273 -2.57 -4.10 7.89
C LEU A 273 -3.14 -4.23 6.48
N THR A 274 -2.31 -4.14 5.43
CA THR A 274 -2.80 -4.20 4.05
C THR A 274 -3.41 -5.56 3.71
N LEU A 275 -2.81 -6.68 4.15
CA LEU A 275 -3.35 -8.01 3.90
C LEU A 275 -4.65 -8.29 4.68
N SER A 276 -4.79 -7.75 5.89
CA SER A 276 -6.04 -7.83 6.64
C SER A 276 -7.17 -7.12 5.90
N PHE A 277 -6.92 -5.91 5.38
CA PHE A 277 -7.89 -5.23 4.53
C PHE A 277 -8.15 -5.97 3.22
N THR A 278 -7.12 -6.63 2.63
CA THR A 278 -7.30 -7.50 1.46
C THR A 278 -8.24 -8.65 1.77
N LEU A 279 -8.08 -9.30 2.92
CA LEU A 279 -8.95 -10.39 3.37
C LEU A 279 -10.40 -9.91 3.57
N VAL A 280 -10.60 -8.80 4.28
CA VAL A 280 -11.93 -8.20 4.47
C VAL A 280 -12.59 -7.87 3.12
N THR A 281 -11.84 -7.25 2.20
CA THR A 281 -12.30 -6.97 0.83
C THR A 281 -12.73 -8.26 0.12
N ASN A 282 -11.93 -9.33 0.22
CA ASN A 282 -12.23 -10.62 -0.40
C ASN A 282 -13.55 -11.22 0.13
N GLU A 283 -13.77 -11.17 1.45
CA GLU A 283 -15.00 -11.69 2.07
C GLU A 283 -16.23 -10.88 1.64
N ILE A 284 -16.12 -9.55 1.63
CA ILE A 284 -17.22 -8.68 1.18
C ILE A 284 -17.58 -8.97 -0.29
N LEU A 285 -16.57 -9.12 -1.16
CA LEU A 285 -16.80 -9.39 -2.57
C LEU A 285 -17.33 -10.82 -2.83
N ILE A 286 -16.96 -11.80 -2.02
CA ILE A 286 -17.58 -13.14 -2.05
C ILE A 286 -19.07 -13.05 -1.67
N ALA A 287 -19.39 -12.35 -0.59
CA ALA A 287 -20.77 -12.18 -0.12
C ALA A 287 -21.62 -11.42 -1.16
N LEU A 288 -21.08 -10.35 -1.74
CA LEU A 288 -21.74 -9.58 -2.80
C LEU A 288 -22.06 -10.46 -4.01
N ASN A 289 -21.08 -11.20 -4.52
CA ASN A 289 -21.29 -12.09 -5.67
C ASN A 289 -22.35 -13.17 -5.40
N LYS A 290 -22.39 -13.73 -4.18
CA LYS A 290 -23.43 -14.69 -3.80
C LYS A 290 -24.82 -14.05 -3.82
N LYS A 291 -24.97 -12.84 -3.23
CA LYS A 291 -26.24 -12.11 -3.21
C LYS A 291 -26.74 -11.81 -4.63
N LEU A 292 -25.86 -11.35 -5.51
CA LEU A 292 -26.21 -11.03 -6.88
C LEU A 292 -26.60 -12.26 -7.70
N ALA A 293 -26.02 -13.43 -7.43
CA ALA A 293 -26.39 -14.68 -8.07
C ALA A 293 -27.84 -15.09 -7.67
N LEU A 294 -28.17 -15.03 -6.38
CA LEU A 294 -29.51 -15.34 -5.88
C LEU A 294 -30.58 -14.43 -6.48
N GLN A 295 -30.32 -13.12 -6.55
CA GLN A 295 -31.25 -12.16 -7.17
C GLN A 295 -31.54 -12.46 -8.66
N LYS A 296 -30.54 -12.93 -9.41
CA LYS A 296 -30.72 -13.34 -10.80
C LYS A 296 -31.57 -14.60 -10.93
N GLU A 297 -31.38 -15.58 -10.04
CA GLU A 297 -32.18 -16.80 -10.02
C GLU A 297 -33.64 -16.49 -9.69
N GLU A 298 -33.90 -15.62 -8.71
CA GLU A 298 -35.27 -15.17 -8.35
C GLU A 298 -35.96 -14.45 -9.52
N GLN A 299 -35.22 -13.58 -10.25
CA GLN A 299 -35.74 -12.86 -11.42
C GLN A 299 -36.00 -13.77 -12.63
N ALA A 300 -35.29 -14.89 -12.74
CA ALA A 300 -35.49 -15.86 -13.81
C ALA A 300 -36.66 -16.82 -13.53
N ASN A 301 -37.06 -16.96 -12.27
CA ASN A 301 -38.17 -17.85 -11.83
C ASN A 301 -39.52 -17.11 -11.70
N ASN A 302 -39.51 -15.77 -11.79
CA ASN A 302 -40.71 -14.93 -11.84
C ASN A 302 -40.95 -14.42 -13.27
#